data_bc4e2377e4ad5a8da127f3875b802110
#
_entry.id   bc4e2377e4ad5a8da127f3875b802110
#
_cell.length_a   1.000
_cell.length_b   1.000
_cell.length_c   1.000
_cell.angle_alpha   90.00
_cell.angle_beta   90.00
_cell.angle_gamma   90.00
#
_symmetry.space_group_name_H-M   'P 1'
#
loop_
_entity.id
_entity.type
_entity.pdbx_description
1 polymer ?
#
loop_
_entity_poly.entity_id
_entity_poly.type
_entity_poly.pdbx_seq_one_letter_code
_entity_poly.pdbx_strand_id
1 'polypeptide(L)'
;MWKSLMHKTKYKIFITIITFALFFGAFGFSYAQYIQQKKIESELLKEANFLMVHLFHDIFTLQQHEIVSVQANLNSPIPYAYLELTTGEKIGFIDGHIVSTFGEIHLENTQIELLPSYTISEIPSTNDTVLYEISFTLRHKATNVTSTFNNKIPIIAPLTSMTN
;
A
#
# COMPACT_ATOMS: atom_id res chain seq x y z
N MET A 1 -64.67 -25.89 -5.42
CA MET A 1 -63.71 -25.51 -6.52
C MET A 1 -63.04 -24.15 -6.29
N TRP A 2 -63.73 -23.11 -5.89
CA TRP A 2 -63.15 -21.74 -5.68
C TRP A 2 -62.16 -21.63 -4.51
N LYS A 3 -62.33 -22.30 -3.38
CA LYS A 3 -61.41 -22.25 -2.22
C LYS A 3 -60.02 -22.82 -2.54
N SER A 4 -59.91 -23.82 -3.42
CA SER A 4 -58.63 -24.43 -3.82
C SER A 4 -57.82 -23.48 -4.77
N LEU A 5 -58.51 -22.73 -5.64
CA LEU A 5 -57.84 -21.76 -6.53
C LEU A 5 -57.26 -20.58 -5.71
N MET A 6 -58.00 -20.05 -4.73
CA MET A 6 -57.51 -18.95 -3.88
C MET A 6 -56.27 -19.34 -3.03
N HIS A 7 -56.18 -20.57 -2.57
CA HIS A 7 -55.04 -21.06 -1.84
C HIS A 7 -53.78 -21.15 -2.71
N LYS A 8 -53.93 -21.64 -3.95
CA LYS A 8 -52.82 -21.73 -4.94
C LYS A 8 -52.29 -20.34 -5.33
N THR A 9 -53.17 -19.37 -5.47
CA THR A 9 -52.79 -17.98 -5.84
C THR A 9 -52.06 -17.28 -4.67
N LYS A 10 -52.56 -17.40 -3.43
CA LYS A 10 -51.90 -16.86 -2.23
C LYS A 10 -50.51 -17.46 -2.02
N TYR A 11 -50.35 -18.76 -2.24
CA TYR A 11 -49.09 -19.46 -2.10
C TYR A 11 -48.05 -18.98 -3.20
N LYS A 12 -48.50 -18.80 -4.42
CA LYS A 12 -47.65 -18.25 -5.47
C LYS A 12 -47.17 -16.82 -5.18
N ILE A 13 -48.08 -15.96 -4.70
CA ILE A 13 -47.73 -14.57 -4.32
C ILE A 13 -46.73 -14.60 -3.16
N PHE A 14 -46.93 -15.45 -2.17
CA PHE A 14 -46.03 -15.56 -1.02
C PHE A 14 -44.63 -16.03 -1.42
N ILE A 15 -44.49 -17.03 -2.31
CA ILE A 15 -43.20 -17.47 -2.86
C ILE A 15 -42.54 -16.35 -3.64
N THR A 16 -43.29 -15.64 -4.47
CA THR A 16 -42.72 -14.52 -5.26
C THR A 16 -42.18 -13.44 -4.33
N ILE A 17 -42.89 -13.08 -3.27
CA ILE A 17 -42.42 -12.07 -2.31
C ILE A 17 -41.13 -12.54 -1.59
N ILE A 18 -41.06 -13.80 -1.17
CA ILE A 18 -39.86 -14.35 -0.52
C ILE A 18 -38.69 -14.37 -1.49
N THR A 19 -38.91 -14.81 -2.72
CA THR A 19 -37.84 -14.83 -3.75
C THR A 19 -37.30 -13.41 -4.01
N PHE A 20 -38.18 -12.43 -4.13
CA PHE A 20 -37.83 -11.04 -4.27
C PHE A 20 -37.04 -10.51 -3.05
N ALA A 21 -37.49 -10.80 -1.83
CA ALA A 21 -36.80 -10.38 -0.60
C ALA A 21 -35.39 -10.99 -0.50
N LEU A 22 -35.24 -12.27 -0.84
CA LEU A 22 -33.95 -12.95 -0.85
C LEU A 22 -33.01 -12.36 -1.92
N PHE A 23 -33.56 -12.08 -3.11
CA PHE A 23 -32.78 -11.49 -4.20
C PHE A 23 -32.27 -10.09 -3.83
N PHE A 24 -33.15 -9.21 -3.36
CA PHE A 24 -32.75 -7.86 -2.94
C PHE A 24 -31.86 -7.85 -1.70
N GLY A 25 -32.09 -8.78 -0.75
CA GLY A 25 -31.22 -8.95 0.40
C GLY A 25 -29.81 -9.37 0.00
N ALA A 26 -29.65 -10.33 -0.88
CA ALA A 26 -28.35 -10.76 -1.40
C ALA A 26 -27.63 -9.64 -2.18
N PHE A 27 -28.38 -8.90 -3.00
CA PHE A 27 -27.84 -7.76 -3.78
C PHE A 27 -27.39 -6.63 -2.86
N GLY A 28 -28.21 -6.27 -1.86
CA GLY A 28 -27.88 -5.23 -0.89
C GLY A 28 -26.64 -5.60 -0.06
N PHE A 29 -26.52 -6.86 0.35
CA PHE A 29 -25.37 -7.35 1.09
C PHE A 29 -24.07 -7.29 0.24
N SER A 30 -24.13 -7.76 -1.00
CA SER A 30 -22.96 -7.71 -1.93
C SER A 30 -22.54 -6.27 -2.22
N TYR A 31 -23.49 -5.37 -2.37
CA TYR A 31 -23.21 -3.95 -2.59
C TYR A 31 -22.56 -3.31 -1.35
N ALA A 32 -23.05 -3.61 -0.15
CA ALA A 32 -22.46 -3.11 1.09
C ALA A 32 -21.01 -3.60 1.26
N GLN A 33 -20.74 -4.89 0.98
CA GLN A 33 -19.37 -5.42 0.99
C GLN A 33 -18.46 -4.71 -0.02
N TYR A 34 -18.94 -4.48 -1.23
CA TYR A 34 -18.18 -3.76 -2.26
C TYR A 34 -17.81 -2.34 -1.81
N ILE A 35 -18.75 -1.59 -1.24
CA ILE A 35 -18.50 -0.24 -0.74
C ILE A 35 -17.48 -0.27 0.41
N GLN A 36 -17.59 -1.23 1.33
CA GLN A 36 -16.65 -1.39 2.43
C GLN A 36 -15.24 -1.71 1.92
N GLN A 37 -15.10 -2.60 0.94
CA GLN A 37 -13.82 -2.92 0.33
C GLN A 37 -13.19 -1.70 -0.34
N LYS A 38 -13.98 -0.92 -1.10
CA LYS A 38 -13.51 0.32 -1.74
C LYS A 38 -13.04 1.37 -0.73
N LYS A 39 -13.72 1.47 0.40
CA LYS A 39 -13.30 2.34 1.50
C LYS A 39 -11.94 1.91 2.05
N ILE A 40 -11.73 0.63 2.32
CA ILE A 40 -10.46 0.09 2.82
C ILE A 40 -9.33 0.31 1.81
N GLU A 41 -9.57 0.02 0.52
CA GLU A 41 -8.59 0.29 -0.55
C GLU A 41 -8.18 1.77 -0.59
N SER A 42 -9.15 2.67 -0.42
CA SER A 42 -8.90 4.13 -0.37
C SER A 42 -8.08 4.54 0.87
N GLU A 43 -8.34 3.93 2.03
CA GLU A 43 -7.57 4.19 3.25
C GLU A 43 -6.13 3.68 3.10
N LEU A 44 -5.92 2.48 2.55
CA LEU A 44 -4.59 1.94 2.25
C LEU A 44 -3.82 2.84 1.27
N LEU A 45 -4.48 3.33 0.22
CA LEU A 45 -3.87 4.24 -0.76
C LEU A 45 -3.50 5.58 -0.13
N LYS A 46 -4.34 6.14 0.76
CA LYS A 46 -4.04 7.38 1.47
C LYS A 46 -2.78 7.25 2.32
N GLU A 47 -2.67 6.17 3.11
CA GLU A 47 -1.48 5.89 3.92
C GLU A 47 -0.24 5.66 3.06
N ALA A 48 -0.38 4.90 1.96
CA ALA A 48 0.74 4.69 1.05
C ALA A 48 1.25 5.99 0.45
N ASN A 49 0.34 6.88 0.03
CA ASN A 49 0.73 8.20 -0.49
C ASN A 49 1.42 9.05 0.58
N PHE A 50 0.92 9.01 1.83
CA PHE A 50 1.58 9.70 2.95
C PHE A 50 3.03 9.22 3.13
N LEU A 51 3.25 7.90 3.20
CA LEU A 51 4.57 7.32 3.33
C LEU A 51 5.48 7.63 2.15
N MET A 52 4.94 7.51 0.92
CA MET A 52 5.70 7.78 -0.31
C MET A 52 6.11 9.25 -0.43
N VAL A 53 5.29 10.19 0.00
CA VAL A 53 5.64 11.62 -0.01
C VAL A 53 6.85 11.89 0.89
N HIS A 54 6.88 11.30 2.08
CA HIS A 54 8.02 11.44 3.00
C HIS A 54 9.29 10.81 2.43
N LEU A 55 9.22 9.55 2.00
CA LEU A 55 10.36 8.87 1.38
C LEU A 55 10.85 9.58 0.11
N PHE A 56 9.92 10.04 -0.73
CA PHE A 56 10.26 10.77 -1.94
C PHE A 56 10.98 12.07 -1.61
N HIS A 57 10.48 12.84 -0.63
CA HIS A 57 11.09 14.09 -0.22
C HIS A 57 12.54 13.87 0.24
N ASP A 58 12.74 12.89 1.12
CA ASP A 58 14.07 12.61 1.66
C ASP A 58 15.05 12.13 0.57
N ILE A 59 14.62 11.16 -0.25
CA ILE A 59 15.49 10.56 -1.26
C ILE A 59 15.75 11.53 -2.43
N PHE A 60 14.73 12.29 -2.85
CA PHE A 60 14.86 13.22 -3.96
C PHE A 60 15.80 14.40 -3.68
N THR A 61 15.96 14.77 -2.41
CA THR A 61 16.88 15.84 -1.99
C THR A 61 18.34 15.38 -1.92
N LEU A 62 18.59 14.06 -1.96
CA LEU A 62 19.94 13.50 -1.90
C LEU A 62 20.68 13.65 -3.24
N GLN A 63 21.99 13.71 -3.13
CA GLN A 63 22.91 13.51 -4.25
C GLN A 63 23.46 12.08 -4.21
N GLN A 64 23.77 11.50 -5.37
CA GLN A 64 24.21 10.11 -5.45
C GLN A 64 25.44 9.82 -4.56
N HIS A 65 26.37 10.76 -4.41
CA HIS A 65 27.56 10.58 -3.58
C HIS A 65 27.27 10.57 -2.07
N GLU A 66 26.08 10.96 -1.66
CA GLU A 66 25.65 10.91 -0.26
C GLU A 66 25.17 9.51 0.13
N ILE A 67 24.88 8.65 -0.83
CA ILE A 67 24.42 7.27 -0.60
C ILE A 67 25.63 6.35 -0.63
N VAL A 68 25.90 5.68 0.48
CA VAL A 68 26.98 4.71 0.63
C VAL A 68 26.58 3.35 0.11
N SER A 69 25.37 2.90 0.46
CA SER A 69 24.90 1.56 0.12
C SER A 69 23.38 1.42 0.21
N VAL A 70 22.87 0.42 -0.50
CA VAL A 70 21.51 -0.09 -0.34
C VAL A 70 21.59 -1.36 0.49
N GLN A 71 20.93 -1.39 1.63
CA GLN A 71 20.93 -2.50 2.56
C GLN A 71 19.53 -3.11 2.65
N ALA A 72 19.41 -4.43 2.49
CA ALA A 72 18.16 -5.14 2.67
C ALA A 72 18.37 -6.54 3.24
N ASN A 73 17.63 -6.90 4.28
CA ASN A 73 17.55 -8.25 4.80
C ASN A 73 16.18 -8.49 5.48
N LEU A 74 15.27 -9.10 4.74
CA LEU A 74 13.92 -9.42 5.24
C LEU A 74 13.88 -10.68 6.11
N ASN A 75 14.93 -11.50 6.08
CA ASN A 75 15.05 -12.71 6.89
C ASN A 75 15.75 -12.47 8.25
N SER A 76 16.15 -11.23 8.52
CA SER A 76 16.67 -10.84 9.83
C SER A 76 15.58 -10.91 10.91
N PRO A 77 15.92 -11.18 12.17
CA PRO A 77 15.00 -10.99 13.31
C PRO A 77 14.39 -9.58 13.35
N ILE A 78 15.14 -8.59 12.87
CA ILE A 78 14.69 -7.22 12.62
C ILE A 78 14.80 -7.01 11.11
N PRO A 79 13.69 -7.16 10.34
CA PRO A 79 13.71 -6.98 8.89
C PRO A 79 13.98 -5.52 8.54
N TYR A 80 14.77 -5.30 7.47
CA TYR A 80 15.09 -3.95 7.00
C TYR A 80 15.29 -3.87 5.50
N ALA A 81 15.05 -2.69 4.95
CA ALA A 81 15.46 -2.25 3.62
C ALA A 81 15.64 -0.72 3.65
N TYR A 82 16.87 -0.24 3.55
CA TYR A 82 17.17 1.19 3.64
C TYR A 82 18.36 1.61 2.78
N LEU A 83 18.42 2.90 2.48
CA LEU A 83 19.61 3.60 1.99
C LEU A 83 20.44 4.04 3.19
N GLU A 84 21.73 3.73 3.17
CA GLU A 84 22.70 4.22 4.16
C GLU A 84 23.43 5.42 3.59
N LEU A 85 23.43 6.51 4.33
CA LEU A 85 24.06 7.77 3.91
C LEU A 85 25.48 7.89 4.45
N THR A 86 26.28 8.76 3.83
CA THR A 86 27.65 9.10 4.26
C THR A 86 27.68 9.68 5.68
N THR A 87 26.58 10.26 6.13
CA THR A 87 26.39 10.76 7.51
C THR A 87 26.16 9.64 8.52
N GLY A 88 25.90 8.41 8.09
CA GLY A 88 25.49 7.27 8.91
C GLY A 88 23.97 7.22 9.14
N GLU A 89 23.22 8.18 8.62
CA GLU A 89 21.75 8.18 8.65
C GLU A 89 21.20 7.12 7.71
N LYS A 90 19.96 6.69 7.96
CA LYS A 90 19.26 5.67 7.20
C LYS A 90 17.92 6.20 6.73
N ILE A 91 17.56 5.91 5.47
CA ILE A 91 16.25 6.25 4.89
C ILE A 91 15.62 4.98 4.33
N GLY A 92 14.45 4.62 4.80
CA GLY A 92 13.75 3.41 4.33
C GLY A 92 12.92 2.74 5.40
N PHE A 93 13.03 1.41 5.50
CA PHE A 93 12.20 0.59 6.36
C PHE A 93 13.07 -0.20 7.34
N ILE A 94 12.72 -0.17 8.62
CA ILE A 94 13.37 -0.95 9.67
C ILE A 94 12.29 -1.43 10.65
N ASP A 95 12.17 -2.73 10.86
CA ASP A 95 11.27 -3.35 11.84
C ASP A 95 9.79 -2.91 11.69
N GLY A 96 9.31 -2.79 10.45
CA GLY A 96 7.94 -2.35 10.17
C GLY A 96 7.69 -0.86 10.36
N HIS A 97 8.73 -0.05 10.58
CA HIS A 97 8.68 1.40 10.66
C HIS A 97 9.42 2.04 9.49
N ILE A 98 9.05 3.27 9.17
CA ILE A 98 9.80 4.07 8.20
C ILE A 98 10.75 4.97 8.95
N VAL A 99 12.01 4.96 8.53
CA VAL A 99 13.02 5.87 9.02
C VAL A 99 13.36 6.91 7.94
N SER A 100 13.51 8.14 8.37
CA SER A 100 13.86 9.29 7.54
C SER A 100 14.96 10.10 8.20
N THR A 101 15.53 11.06 7.48
CA THR A 101 16.52 12.01 8.04
C THR A 101 15.92 12.86 9.16
N PHE A 102 14.60 12.99 9.21
CA PHE A 102 13.88 13.73 10.25
C PHE A 102 13.40 12.87 11.43
N GLY A 103 13.71 11.57 11.42
CA GLY A 103 13.32 10.62 12.44
C GLY A 103 12.36 9.54 11.92
N GLU A 104 11.71 8.87 12.86
CA GLU A 104 10.78 7.77 12.55
C GLU A 104 9.42 8.31 12.14
N ILE A 105 8.89 7.76 11.04
CA ILE A 105 7.56 8.12 10.52
C ILE A 105 6.59 7.00 10.85
N HIS A 106 5.53 7.35 11.58
CA HIS A 106 4.46 6.43 11.93
C HIS A 106 3.26 6.59 10.99
N LEU A 107 2.55 5.47 10.77
CA LEU A 107 1.28 5.48 10.06
C LEU A 107 0.24 6.33 10.81
N GLU A 108 -0.51 7.17 10.11
CA GLU A 108 -1.57 7.98 10.70
C GLU A 108 -2.77 7.11 11.13
N ASN A 109 -3.10 6.08 10.32
CA ASN A 109 -4.20 5.20 10.59
C ASN A 109 -3.75 3.95 11.38
N THR A 110 -4.11 3.88 12.66
CA THR A 110 -3.77 2.75 13.55
C THR A 110 -4.36 1.40 13.13
N GLN A 111 -5.35 1.39 12.23
CA GLN A 111 -5.94 0.17 11.65
C GLN A 111 -5.11 -0.40 10.49
N ILE A 112 -4.10 0.33 10.05
CA ILE A 112 -3.19 -0.10 8.98
C ILE A 112 -1.84 -0.45 9.60
N GLU A 113 -1.15 -1.40 9.01
CA GLU A 113 0.21 -1.79 9.37
C GLU A 113 1.06 -2.03 8.12
N LEU A 114 2.34 -1.78 8.24
CA LEU A 114 3.35 -2.08 7.25
C LEU A 114 3.80 -3.53 7.44
N LEU A 115 3.66 -4.35 6.40
CA LEU A 115 4.17 -5.71 6.43
C LEU A 115 5.68 -5.74 6.15
N PRO A 116 6.43 -6.72 6.68
CA PRO A 116 7.86 -6.88 6.42
C PRO A 116 8.14 -7.46 5.01
N SER A 117 7.48 -6.89 4.00
CA SER A 117 7.63 -7.24 2.58
C SER A 117 8.02 -6.02 1.76
N TYR A 118 8.88 -5.17 2.33
CA TYR A 118 9.38 -3.97 1.69
C TYR A 118 10.74 -4.19 1.05
N THR A 119 11.01 -3.46 -0.04
CA THR A 119 12.30 -3.50 -0.74
C THR A 119 12.71 -2.10 -1.17
N ILE A 120 14.01 -1.86 -1.19
CA ILE A 120 14.63 -0.75 -1.88
C ILE A 120 15.72 -1.35 -2.76
N SER A 121 15.73 -1.02 -4.04
CA SER A 121 16.73 -1.49 -4.99
C SER A 121 17.15 -0.39 -5.95
N GLU A 122 18.43 -0.38 -6.26
CA GLU A 122 18.97 0.50 -7.28
C GLU A 122 18.71 -0.11 -8.66
N ILE A 123 18.18 0.70 -9.57
CA ILE A 123 18.02 0.33 -10.98
C ILE A 123 19.03 1.15 -11.80
N PRO A 124 19.98 0.51 -12.47
CA PRO A 124 20.92 1.21 -13.35
C PRO A 124 20.15 2.01 -14.41
N SER A 125 20.49 3.28 -14.54
CA SER A 125 19.95 4.15 -15.58
C SER A 125 21.03 4.50 -16.60
N THR A 126 20.63 4.77 -17.84
CA THR A 126 21.55 5.04 -18.96
C THR A 126 21.98 6.50 -19.06
N ASN A 127 21.45 7.42 -18.25
CA ASN A 127 21.61 8.88 -18.44
C ASN A 127 22.03 9.58 -17.14
N ASP A 128 23.17 9.23 -16.56
CA ASP A 128 23.70 9.90 -15.34
C ASP A 128 22.66 10.07 -14.21
N THR A 129 21.61 9.27 -14.23
CA THR A 129 20.54 9.25 -13.26
C THR A 129 20.47 7.86 -12.67
N VAL A 130 20.48 7.75 -11.35
CA VAL A 130 20.21 6.50 -10.65
C VAL A 130 18.74 6.50 -10.25
N LEU A 131 18.08 5.37 -10.48
CA LEU A 131 16.68 5.18 -10.06
C LEU A 131 16.65 4.24 -8.85
N TYR A 132 15.96 4.63 -7.80
CA TYR A 132 15.65 3.74 -6.69
C TYR A 132 14.21 3.28 -6.78
N GLU A 133 14.01 1.96 -6.90
CA GLU A 133 12.69 1.35 -6.84
C GLU A 133 12.37 0.99 -5.39
N ILE A 134 11.27 1.51 -4.90
CA ILE A 134 10.76 1.27 -3.55
C ILE A 134 9.44 0.52 -3.65
N SER A 135 9.37 -0.62 -2.97
CA SER A 135 8.14 -1.39 -2.87
C SER A 135 7.84 -1.71 -1.41
N PHE A 136 6.57 -1.64 -1.03
CA PHE A 136 6.10 -2.05 0.29
C PHE A 136 4.63 -2.47 0.26
N THR A 137 4.22 -3.24 1.26
CA THR A 137 2.86 -3.73 1.38
C THR A 137 2.23 -3.23 2.68
N LEU A 138 1.05 -2.64 2.57
CA LEU A 138 0.21 -2.28 3.70
C LEU A 138 -0.91 -3.30 3.88
N ARG A 139 -1.31 -3.53 5.13
CA ARG A 139 -2.42 -4.40 5.51
C ARG A 139 -3.39 -3.66 6.42
N HIS A 140 -4.68 -3.79 6.14
CA HIS A 140 -5.75 -3.37 7.05
C HIS A 140 -6.02 -4.48 8.08
N LYS A 141 -5.72 -4.22 9.36
CA LYS A 141 -5.70 -5.21 10.45
C LYS A 141 -7.01 -5.97 10.63
N ALA A 142 -8.15 -5.27 10.58
CA ALA A 142 -9.45 -5.87 10.84
C ALA A 142 -9.97 -6.77 9.71
N THR A 143 -9.58 -6.51 8.46
CA THR A 143 -10.10 -7.24 7.28
C THR A 143 -9.06 -8.10 6.59
N ASN A 144 -7.78 -7.96 6.97
CA ASN A 144 -6.63 -8.59 6.30
C ASN A 144 -6.49 -8.23 4.81
N VAL A 145 -7.17 -7.19 4.33
CA VAL A 145 -6.97 -6.68 2.98
C VAL A 145 -5.58 -6.09 2.88
N THR A 146 -4.82 -6.49 1.87
CA THR A 146 -3.46 -6.02 1.60
C THR A 146 -3.39 -5.29 0.27
N SER A 147 -2.50 -4.32 0.18
CA SER A 147 -2.14 -3.67 -1.09
C SER A 147 -0.63 -3.43 -1.13
N THR A 148 -0.02 -3.77 -2.27
CA THR A 148 1.40 -3.52 -2.52
C THR A 148 1.54 -2.29 -3.39
N PHE A 149 2.47 -1.42 -2.99
CA PHE A 149 2.77 -0.16 -3.65
C PHE A 149 4.21 -0.21 -4.15
N ASN A 150 4.42 0.34 -5.34
CA ASN A 150 5.73 0.39 -5.98
C ASN A 150 5.93 1.76 -6.62
N ASN A 151 7.08 2.38 -6.42
CA ASN A 151 7.43 3.65 -7.02
C ASN A 151 8.92 3.71 -7.35
N LYS A 152 9.28 4.59 -8.30
CA LYS A 152 10.65 4.82 -8.73
C LYS A 152 11.02 6.27 -8.49
N ILE A 153 12.10 6.49 -7.74
CA ILE A 153 12.59 7.81 -7.39
C ILE A 153 13.92 8.04 -8.14
N PRO A 154 13.99 9.04 -9.02
CA PRO A 154 15.23 9.41 -9.67
C PRO A 154 16.12 10.24 -8.75
N ILE A 155 17.42 9.92 -8.71
CA ILE A 155 18.45 10.75 -8.11
C ILE A 155 19.37 11.23 -9.22
N ILE A 156 19.61 12.53 -9.27
CA ILE A 156 20.51 13.12 -10.26
C ILE A 156 21.95 12.83 -9.84
N ALA A 157 22.69 12.14 -10.70
CA ALA A 157 24.14 12.05 -10.53
C ALA A 157 24.77 13.47 -10.60
N PRO A 158 25.76 13.76 -9.76
CA PRO A 158 26.47 15.03 -9.86
C PRO A 158 27.04 15.12 -11.27
N LEU A 159 26.80 16.26 -11.94
CA LEU A 159 27.44 16.55 -13.21
C LEU A 159 28.95 16.39 -12.97
N THR A 160 29.52 15.31 -13.49
CA THR A 160 31.00 15.19 -13.56
C THR A 160 31.48 16.44 -14.26
N SER A 161 32.07 17.37 -13.50
CA SER A 161 32.72 18.54 -14.08
C SER A 161 33.64 18.03 -15.18
N MET A 162 33.32 18.33 -16.43
CA MET A 162 34.24 18.13 -17.54
C MET A 162 35.45 19.02 -17.23
N THR A 163 36.41 18.47 -16.52
CA THR A 163 37.75 19.04 -16.44
C THR A 163 38.38 18.79 -17.79
N ASN A 164 38.34 19.86 -18.64
CA ASN A 164 39.19 19.97 -19.80
C ASN A 164 40.65 20.09 -19.38
#